data_d8306b60440463dd5a2b8e2d3f356676
#
_entry.id   d8306b60440463dd5a2b8e2d3f356676
#
_cell.length_a   1.000
_cell.length_b   1.000
_cell.length_c   1.000
_cell.angle_alpha   90.00
_cell.angle_beta   90.00
_cell.angle_gamma   90.00
#
_symmetry.space_group_name_H-M   'P 1'
#
loop_
_entity.id
_entity.type
_entity.pdbx_description
1 polymer ?
#
loop_
_entity_poly.entity_id
_entity_poly.type
_entity_poly.pdbx_seq_one_letter_code
_entity_poly.pdbx_strand_id
1 'polypeptide(L)'
;MFLRLLIALSLVSLLAQVVLSNGDSISSSQLRPRLVNHSAAALKTEFSDIHDEIRKAHEPLEHACKANDLKSVVGTFAGFQKSFQALANSCSKTYNQHRGSPSKLSKGFVKILVEFQPLLITLKAHPSMLKGCSNTFRSTSTSINAMVSFLKAGKADLKSEVHKTGEGLDLKLFAQCGFKLNPFY
;
A
#
# COMPACT_ATOMS: atom_id res chain seq x y z
N MET A 1 -33.84 -3.13 9.53
CA MET A 1 -32.59 -2.50 9.95
C MET A 1 -31.82 -3.31 11.02
N PHE A 2 -32.46 -4.26 11.69
CA PHE A 2 -31.87 -5.10 12.75
C PHE A 2 -31.01 -6.29 12.28
N LEU A 3 -31.21 -6.78 11.05
CA LEU A 3 -30.53 -8.00 10.56
C LEU A 3 -29.04 -7.77 10.19
N ARG A 4 -28.64 -6.53 9.89
CA ARG A 4 -27.22 -6.21 9.56
C ARG A 4 -26.34 -6.04 10.80
N LEU A 5 -26.90 -5.80 11.96
CA LEU A 5 -26.16 -5.66 13.22
C LEU A 5 -25.75 -7.03 13.81
N LEU A 6 -26.54 -8.06 13.57
CA LEU A 6 -26.30 -9.43 14.08
C LEU A 6 -25.15 -10.13 13.36
N ILE A 7 -24.89 -9.81 12.07
CA ILE A 7 -23.80 -10.41 11.29
C ILE A 7 -22.44 -9.82 11.69
N ALA A 8 -22.39 -8.56 12.10
CA ALA A 8 -21.15 -7.92 12.55
C ALA A 8 -20.67 -8.44 13.93
N LEU A 9 -21.58 -8.84 14.80
CA LEU A 9 -21.25 -9.38 16.13
C LEU A 9 -20.79 -10.85 16.09
N SER A 10 -21.19 -11.64 15.10
CA SER A 10 -20.81 -13.05 14.99
C SER A 10 -19.38 -13.25 14.47
N LEU A 11 -18.85 -12.29 13.69
CA LEU A 11 -17.47 -12.33 13.15
C LEU A 11 -16.41 -11.96 14.19
N VAL A 12 -16.75 -11.19 15.22
CA VAL A 12 -15.82 -10.82 16.30
C VAL A 12 -15.61 -11.98 17.29
N SER A 13 -16.62 -12.85 17.48
CA SER A 13 -16.52 -13.96 18.44
C SER A 13 -15.69 -15.14 17.93
N LEU A 14 -15.50 -15.29 16.61
CA LEU A 14 -14.74 -16.42 16.05
C LEU A 14 -13.22 -16.22 16.10
N LEU A 15 -12.75 -14.99 16.25
CA LEU A 15 -11.32 -14.67 16.37
C LEU A 15 -10.74 -14.78 17.78
N ALA A 16 -11.58 -14.94 18.80
CA ALA A 16 -11.15 -15.00 20.20
C ALA A 16 -10.84 -16.44 20.71
N GLN A 17 -11.19 -17.49 19.96
CA GLN A 17 -11.08 -18.86 20.47
C GLN A 17 -9.84 -19.65 20.03
N VAL A 18 -8.93 -19.07 19.22
CA VAL A 18 -7.71 -19.77 18.74
C VAL A 18 -6.48 -19.54 19.62
N VAL A 19 -6.55 -18.75 20.68
CA VAL A 19 -5.38 -18.35 21.49
C VAL A 19 -5.19 -19.15 22.78
N LEU A 20 -6.05 -20.11 23.11
CA LEU A 20 -6.02 -20.79 24.42
C LEU A 20 -5.69 -22.28 24.38
N SER A 21 -4.75 -22.72 23.57
CA SER A 21 -4.13 -24.04 23.79
C SER A 21 -2.74 -24.09 23.22
N ASN A 22 -1.77 -23.74 24.03
CA ASN A 22 -0.45 -24.40 24.12
C ASN A 22 0.34 -23.69 25.22
N GLY A 23 0.23 -24.24 26.43
CA GLY A 23 1.09 -23.88 27.53
C GLY A 23 2.41 -24.62 27.40
N ASP A 24 3.43 -23.91 26.94
CA ASP A 24 4.81 -24.24 27.25
C ASP A 24 5.55 -22.94 27.53
N SER A 25 5.98 -22.78 28.77
CA SER A 25 6.70 -21.64 29.30
C SER A 25 8.13 -21.59 28.75
N ILE A 26 8.29 -20.95 27.59
CA ILE A 26 9.60 -20.55 27.05
C ILE A 26 9.82 -19.10 27.45
N SER A 27 10.93 -18.86 28.18
CA SER A 27 11.36 -17.56 28.68
C SER A 27 11.21 -16.45 27.64
N SER A 28 10.34 -15.47 27.96
CA SER A 28 9.86 -14.41 27.05
C SER A 28 10.89 -13.34 26.66
N SER A 29 12.13 -13.42 27.16
CA SER A 29 13.16 -12.39 26.97
C SER A 29 14.01 -12.54 25.70
N GLN A 30 14.12 -13.74 25.14
CA GLN A 30 14.95 -13.97 23.95
C GLN A 30 14.20 -13.93 22.61
N LEU A 31 12.85 -14.05 22.62
CA LEU A 31 12.05 -14.07 21.40
C LEU A 31 11.73 -12.67 20.82
N ARG A 32 11.76 -11.62 21.65
CA ARG A 32 11.37 -10.26 21.24
C ARG A 32 12.28 -9.63 20.16
N PRO A 33 13.63 -9.69 20.25
CA PRO A 33 14.47 -9.05 19.20
C PRO A 33 14.35 -9.72 17.84
N ARG A 34 14.12 -11.04 17.82
CA ARG A 34 14.08 -11.83 16.59
C ARG A 34 12.78 -11.61 15.78
N LEU A 35 11.66 -11.46 16.46
CA LEU A 35 10.35 -11.16 15.83
C LEU A 35 10.30 -9.73 15.27
N VAL A 36 10.86 -8.74 15.97
CA VAL A 36 10.95 -7.35 15.52
C VAL A 36 11.81 -7.24 14.27
N ASN A 37 12.95 -7.93 14.22
CA ASN A 37 13.83 -7.92 13.06
C ASN A 37 13.20 -8.62 11.84
N HIS A 38 12.41 -9.67 12.05
CA HIS A 38 11.80 -10.42 10.95
C HIS A 38 10.68 -9.62 10.28
N SER A 39 9.84 -8.92 11.04
CA SER A 39 8.77 -8.09 10.49
C SER A 39 9.29 -6.82 9.80
N ALA A 40 10.33 -6.19 10.31
CA ALA A 40 10.96 -5.03 9.68
C ALA A 40 11.70 -5.42 8.37
N ALA A 41 12.33 -6.59 8.33
CA ALA A 41 12.95 -7.12 7.13
C ALA A 41 11.90 -7.47 6.06
N ALA A 42 10.79 -8.09 6.44
CA ALA A 42 9.68 -8.40 5.54
C ALA A 42 9.09 -7.13 4.90
N LEU A 43 8.82 -6.09 5.68
CA LEU A 43 8.35 -4.81 5.14
C LEU A 43 9.35 -4.18 4.17
N LYS A 44 10.64 -4.21 4.49
CA LYS A 44 11.67 -3.69 3.58
C LYS A 44 11.67 -4.44 2.24
N THR A 45 11.47 -5.75 2.26
CA THR A 45 11.35 -6.59 1.08
C THR A 45 10.10 -6.20 0.27
N GLU A 46 8.93 -6.08 0.92
CA GLU A 46 7.69 -5.68 0.25
C GLU A 46 7.80 -4.31 -0.45
N PHE A 47 8.47 -3.32 0.18
CA PHE A 47 8.75 -2.03 -0.46
C PHE A 47 9.65 -2.18 -1.69
N SER A 48 10.70 -3.03 -1.61
CA SER A 48 11.59 -3.30 -2.73
C SER A 48 10.87 -4.00 -3.87
N ASP A 49 10.01 -4.96 -3.56
CA ASP A 49 9.27 -5.73 -4.55
C ASP A 49 8.31 -4.85 -5.35
N ILE A 50 7.57 -3.94 -4.68
CA ILE A 50 6.68 -2.98 -5.36
C ILE A 50 7.49 -2.02 -6.24
N HIS A 51 8.63 -1.55 -5.76
CA HIS A 51 9.52 -0.70 -6.53
C HIS A 51 9.97 -1.38 -7.82
N ASP A 52 10.40 -2.65 -7.73
CA ASP A 52 10.84 -3.43 -8.89
C ASP A 52 9.68 -3.76 -9.83
N GLU A 53 8.48 -4.02 -9.29
CA GLU A 53 7.26 -4.22 -10.06
C GLU A 53 6.91 -2.98 -10.89
N ILE A 54 6.96 -1.78 -10.28
CA ILE A 54 6.70 -0.51 -10.98
C ILE A 54 7.71 -0.30 -12.11
N ARG A 55 8.99 -0.48 -11.85
CA ARG A 55 10.03 -0.30 -12.86
C ARG A 55 9.87 -1.25 -14.05
N LYS A 56 9.57 -2.53 -13.78
CA LYS A 56 9.37 -3.55 -14.83
C LYS A 56 8.09 -3.32 -15.63
N ALA A 57 7.10 -2.63 -15.09
CA ALA A 57 5.82 -2.42 -15.75
C ALA A 57 5.85 -1.26 -16.76
N HIS A 58 6.84 -0.38 -16.75
CA HIS A 58 6.83 0.83 -17.56
C HIS A 58 6.75 0.54 -19.05
N GLU A 59 7.68 -0.22 -19.59
CA GLU A 59 7.74 -0.56 -21.00
C GLU A 59 6.54 -1.42 -21.47
N PRO A 60 6.15 -2.51 -20.76
CA PRO A 60 4.95 -3.26 -21.09
C PRO A 60 3.67 -2.42 -21.07
N LEU A 61 3.53 -1.49 -20.13
CA LEU A 61 2.36 -0.60 -20.05
C LEU A 61 2.30 0.34 -21.26
N GLU A 62 3.43 0.93 -21.66
CA GLU A 62 3.52 1.79 -22.81
C GLU A 62 3.12 1.04 -24.10
N HIS A 63 3.62 -0.17 -24.29
CA HIS A 63 3.25 -1.04 -25.40
C HIS A 63 1.75 -1.37 -25.40
N ALA A 64 1.19 -1.76 -24.25
CA ALA A 64 -0.22 -2.09 -24.13
C ALA A 64 -1.12 -0.87 -24.42
N CYS A 65 -0.71 0.33 -23.97
CA CYS A 65 -1.42 1.57 -24.25
C CYS A 65 -1.41 1.90 -25.76
N LYS A 66 -0.26 1.78 -26.42
CA LYS A 66 -0.12 1.99 -27.87
C LYS A 66 -0.93 0.99 -28.68
N ALA A 67 -0.99 -0.26 -28.23
CA ALA A 67 -1.77 -1.34 -28.85
C ALA A 67 -3.28 -1.26 -28.55
N ASN A 68 -3.74 -0.31 -27.71
CA ASN A 68 -5.10 -0.25 -27.18
C ASN A 68 -5.54 -1.54 -26.46
N ASP A 69 -4.61 -2.25 -25.84
CA ASP A 69 -4.89 -3.48 -25.07
C ASP A 69 -5.33 -3.14 -23.64
N LEU A 70 -6.63 -2.81 -23.50
CA LEU A 70 -7.23 -2.49 -22.22
C LEU A 70 -7.07 -3.61 -21.19
N LYS A 71 -7.11 -4.88 -21.60
CA LYS A 71 -7.00 -6.02 -20.71
C LYS A 71 -5.63 -6.06 -20.02
N SER A 72 -4.56 -5.90 -20.78
CA SER A 72 -3.20 -5.85 -20.25
C SER A 72 -2.99 -4.63 -19.37
N VAL A 73 -3.49 -3.46 -19.76
CA VAL A 73 -3.41 -2.23 -18.94
C VAL A 73 -4.12 -2.41 -17.60
N VAL A 74 -5.37 -2.86 -17.59
CA VAL A 74 -6.14 -3.11 -16.35
C VAL A 74 -5.47 -4.20 -15.52
N GLY A 75 -4.94 -5.25 -16.15
CA GLY A 75 -4.21 -6.33 -15.48
C GLY A 75 -2.98 -5.82 -14.71
N THR A 76 -2.20 -4.94 -15.34
CA THR A 76 -1.02 -4.31 -14.71
C THR A 76 -1.42 -3.51 -13.45
N PHE A 77 -2.42 -2.65 -13.56
CA PHE A 77 -2.88 -1.86 -12.39
C PHE A 77 -3.59 -2.69 -11.33
N ALA A 78 -4.24 -3.81 -11.70
CA ALA A 78 -4.78 -4.77 -10.75
C ALA A 78 -3.67 -5.51 -9.97
N GLY A 79 -2.51 -5.75 -10.59
CA GLY A 79 -1.29 -6.20 -9.91
C GLY A 79 -0.89 -5.20 -8.82
N PHE A 80 -0.68 -3.95 -9.18
CA PHE A 80 -0.33 -2.90 -8.21
C PHE A 80 -1.36 -2.73 -7.09
N GLN A 81 -2.65 -2.83 -7.39
CA GLN A 81 -3.68 -2.80 -6.36
C GLN A 81 -3.44 -3.87 -5.30
N LYS A 82 -3.13 -5.11 -5.70
CA LYS A 82 -2.85 -6.21 -4.78
C LYS A 82 -1.58 -5.95 -3.96
N SER A 83 -0.52 -5.47 -4.60
CA SER A 83 0.76 -5.16 -3.95
C SER A 83 0.61 -4.03 -2.93
N PHE A 84 -0.09 -2.95 -3.27
CA PHE A 84 -0.39 -1.87 -2.32
C PHE A 84 -1.28 -2.33 -1.16
N GLN A 85 -2.24 -3.23 -1.43
CA GLN A 85 -3.10 -3.80 -0.38
C GLN A 85 -2.31 -4.70 0.57
N ALA A 86 -1.43 -5.54 0.06
CA ALA A 86 -0.56 -6.39 0.86
C ALA A 86 0.33 -5.53 1.77
N LEU A 87 0.98 -4.50 1.20
CA LEU A 87 1.82 -3.58 1.95
C LEU A 87 1.04 -2.82 3.05
N ALA A 88 -0.16 -2.33 2.76
CA ALA A 88 -1.01 -1.67 3.76
C ALA A 88 -1.37 -2.62 4.92
N ASN A 89 -1.70 -3.88 4.61
CA ASN A 89 -1.99 -4.91 5.61
C ASN A 89 -0.75 -5.23 6.47
N SER A 90 0.41 -5.36 5.86
CA SER A 90 1.67 -5.63 6.56
C SER A 90 2.08 -4.47 7.46
N CYS A 91 1.92 -3.23 7.01
CA CYS A 91 2.14 -2.04 7.82
C CYS A 91 1.24 -2.02 9.07
N SER A 92 -0.06 -2.30 8.89
CA SER A 92 -1.03 -2.34 9.99
C SER A 92 -0.69 -3.43 11.02
N LYS A 93 -0.34 -4.64 10.58
CA LYS A 93 0.08 -5.73 11.46
C LYS A 93 1.34 -5.38 12.25
N THR A 94 2.35 -4.82 11.58
CA THR A 94 3.62 -4.45 12.20
C THR A 94 3.44 -3.37 13.28
N TYR A 95 2.58 -2.38 13.03
CA TYR A 95 2.26 -1.33 14.01
C TYR A 95 1.63 -1.90 15.27
N ASN A 96 0.64 -2.77 15.10
CA ASN A 96 -0.09 -3.36 16.22
C ASN A 96 0.80 -4.28 17.08
N GLN A 97 1.79 -4.93 16.48
CA GLN A 97 2.66 -5.88 17.17
C GLN A 97 3.85 -5.24 17.87
N HIS A 98 4.44 -4.18 17.33
CA HIS A 98 5.78 -3.76 17.73
C HIS A 98 5.94 -2.26 17.98
N ARG A 99 4.92 -1.43 17.81
CA ARG A 99 5.02 0.05 17.86
C ARG A 99 6.27 0.56 17.10
N GLY A 100 6.60 -0.11 15.98
CA GLY A 100 7.77 0.22 15.17
C GLY A 100 7.72 1.68 14.71
N SER A 101 8.88 2.27 14.40
CA SER A 101 8.95 3.66 13.95
C SER A 101 8.44 3.79 12.51
N PRO A 102 7.19 4.22 12.26
CA PRO A 102 6.65 4.41 10.91
C PRO A 102 7.46 5.43 10.10
N SER A 103 8.18 6.32 10.79
CA SER A 103 9.02 7.32 10.12
C SER A 103 10.11 6.72 9.21
N LYS A 104 10.60 5.52 9.53
CA LYS A 104 11.58 4.82 8.68
C LYS A 104 10.97 4.28 7.38
N LEU A 105 9.65 4.10 7.35
CA LEU A 105 8.93 3.59 6.20
C LEU A 105 8.48 4.72 5.25
N SER A 106 8.40 5.96 5.74
CA SER A 106 7.91 7.11 4.98
C SER A 106 8.73 7.38 3.72
N LYS A 107 10.07 7.27 3.81
CA LYS A 107 10.96 7.43 2.66
C LYS A 107 10.67 6.41 1.54
N GLY A 108 10.56 5.14 1.90
CA GLY A 108 10.25 4.07 0.93
C GLY A 108 8.88 4.26 0.30
N PHE A 109 7.89 4.62 1.10
CA PHE A 109 6.54 4.90 0.64
C PHE A 109 6.46 6.07 -0.34
N VAL A 110 7.07 7.22 0.00
CA VAL A 110 7.11 8.39 -0.88
C VAL A 110 7.83 8.05 -2.18
N LYS A 111 8.95 7.33 -2.11
CA LYS A 111 9.71 6.90 -3.29
C LYS A 111 8.85 6.05 -4.24
N ILE A 112 8.08 5.08 -3.72
CA ILE A 112 7.16 4.27 -4.53
C ILE A 112 6.14 5.16 -5.25
N LEU A 113 5.54 6.14 -4.57
CA LEU A 113 4.56 7.02 -5.20
C LEU A 113 5.18 7.92 -6.28
N VAL A 114 6.40 8.42 -6.06
CA VAL A 114 7.12 9.20 -7.07
C VAL A 114 7.40 8.34 -8.31
N GLU A 115 7.87 7.12 -8.13
CA GLU A 115 8.14 6.20 -9.23
C GLU A 115 6.89 5.68 -9.93
N PHE A 116 5.74 5.73 -9.27
CA PHE A 116 4.46 5.40 -9.88
C PHE A 116 3.94 6.48 -10.84
N GLN A 117 4.42 7.74 -10.71
CA GLN A 117 3.97 8.86 -11.53
C GLN A 117 4.19 8.67 -13.04
N PRO A 118 5.36 8.18 -13.52
CA PRO A 118 5.55 7.92 -14.95
C PRO A 118 4.50 7.01 -15.55
N LEU A 119 4.06 5.98 -14.83
CA LEU A 119 2.98 5.08 -15.28
C LEU A 119 1.65 5.84 -15.43
N LEU A 120 1.35 6.75 -14.51
CA LEU A 120 0.16 7.59 -14.58
C LEU A 120 0.23 8.60 -15.72
N ILE A 121 1.40 9.15 -16.02
CA ILE A 121 1.63 10.05 -17.15
C ILE A 121 1.35 9.31 -18.47
N THR A 122 1.91 8.12 -18.64
CA THR A 122 1.66 7.26 -19.80
C THR A 122 0.16 6.99 -19.95
N LEU A 123 -0.50 6.58 -18.87
CA LEU A 123 -1.93 6.26 -18.92
C LEU A 123 -2.81 7.48 -19.20
N LYS A 124 -2.45 8.65 -18.67
CA LYS A 124 -3.17 9.90 -18.91
C LYS A 124 -3.18 10.32 -20.39
N ALA A 125 -2.13 9.97 -21.14
CA ALA A 125 -2.09 10.18 -22.59
C ALA A 125 -3.07 9.27 -23.35
N HIS A 126 -3.67 8.26 -22.70
CA HIS A 126 -4.61 7.29 -23.28
C HIS A 126 -5.95 7.28 -22.51
N PRO A 127 -6.88 8.23 -22.76
CA PRO A 127 -8.09 8.43 -21.94
C PRO A 127 -9.02 7.21 -21.84
N SER A 128 -9.08 6.38 -22.91
CA SER A 128 -9.88 5.16 -22.91
C SER A 128 -9.33 4.12 -21.91
N MET A 129 -8.00 3.96 -21.85
CA MET A 129 -7.32 3.09 -20.92
C MET A 129 -7.48 3.59 -19.49
N LEU A 130 -7.31 4.90 -19.29
CA LEU A 130 -7.49 5.55 -17.99
C LEU A 130 -8.91 5.30 -17.44
N LYS A 131 -9.94 5.46 -18.27
CA LYS A 131 -11.33 5.21 -17.89
C LYS A 131 -11.54 3.74 -17.47
N GLY A 132 -10.93 2.79 -18.15
CA GLY A 132 -11.01 1.38 -17.84
C GLY A 132 -10.39 1.01 -16.47
N CYS A 133 -9.40 1.79 -16.02
CA CYS A 133 -8.71 1.57 -14.73
C CYS A 133 -9.41 2.22 -13.52
N SER A 134 -10.51 2.96 -13.70
CA SER A 134 -11.13 3.79 -12.64
C SER A 134 -11.49 3.03 -11.37
N ASN A 135 -12.01 1.80 -11.47
CA ASN A 135 -12.34 0.98 -10.30
C ASN A 135 -11.09 0.51 -9.56
N THR A 136 -10.07 0.10 -10.30
CA THR A 136 -8.77 -0.31 -9.74
C THR A 136 -8.13 0.86 -8.99
N PHE A 137 -8.15 2.08 -9.54
CA PHE A 137 -7.60 3.27 -8.88
C PHE A 137 -8.35 3.64 -7.60
N ARG A 138 -9.67 3.47 -7.58
CA ARG A 138 -10.44 3.69 -6.35
C ARG A 138 -10.00 2.74 -5.24
N SER A 139 -9.83 1.46 -5.56
CA SER A 139 -9.38 0.45 -4.59
C SER A 139 -7.93 0.69 -4.15
N THR A 140 -7.04 1.04 -5.09
CA THR A 140 -5.64 1.38 -4.79
C THR A 140 -5.55 2.63 -3.90
N SER A 141 -6.39 3.65 -4.15
CA SER A 141 -6.48 4.85 -3.30
C SER A 141 -6.79 4.50 -1.85
N THR A 142 -7.68 3.53 -1.62
CA THR A 142 -8.01 3.08 -0.26
C THR A 142 -6.78 2.53 0.45
N SER A 143 -5.99 1.69 -0.22
CA SER A 143 -4.75 1.12 0.35
C SER A 143 -3.69 2.20 0.59
N ILE A 144 -3.49 3.12 -0.35
CA ILE A 144 -2.55 4.25 -0.19
C ILE A 144 -2.98 5.13 0.99
N ASN A 145 -4.28 5.46 1.10
CA ASN A 145 -4.79 6.28 2.20
C ASN A 145 -4.65 5.59 3.56
N ALA A 146 -4.82 4.27 3.63
CA ALA A 146 -4.56 3.49 4.85
C ALA A 146 -3.08 3.61 5.27
N MET A 147 -2.15 3.56 4.31
CA MET A 147 -0.73 3.75 4.58
C MET A 147 -0.40 5.18 5.00
N VAL A 148 -0.97 6.20 4.35
CA VAL A 148 -0.83 7.61 4.77
C VAL A 148 -1.30 7.80 6.21
N SER A 149 -2.47 7.26 6.55
CA SER A 149 -3.02 7.34 7.91
C SER A 149 -2.13 6.64 8.93
N PHE A 150 -1.62 5.46 8.59
CA PHE A 150 -0.66 4.72 9.41
C PHE A 150 0.63 5.52 9.67
N LEU A 151 1.23 6.09 8.62
CA LEU A 151 2.46 6.86 8.72
C LEU A 151 2.25 8.14 9.55
N LYS A 152 1.12 8.83 9.35
CA LYS A 152 0.75 10.01 10.16
C LYS A 152 0.53 9.67 11.64
N ALA A 153 -0.16 8.58 11.93
CA ALA A 153 -0.35 8.10 13.30
C ALA A 153 1.00 7.82 14.00
N GLY A 154 1.99 7.38 13.23
CA GLY A 154 3.37 7.19 13.67
C GLY A 154 4.23 8.46 13.65
N LYS A 155 3.63 9.63 13.46
CA LYS A 155 4.31 10.94 13.41
C LYS A 155 5.38 11.05 12.31
N ALA A 156 5.20 10.34 11.18
CA ALA A 156 6.07 10.49 10.02
C ALA A 156 5.83 11.84 9.35
N ASP A 157 6.89 12.56 9.05
CA ASP A 157 6.84 13.82 8.30
C ASP A 157 6.88 13.54 6.80
N LEU A 158 5.73 13.20 6.23
CA LEU A 158 5.59 12.90 4.81
C LEU A 158 5.95 14.10 3.91
N LYS A 159 5.69 15.32 4.38
CA LYS A 159 6.03 16.54 3.64
C LYS A 159 7.54 16.68 3.46
N SER A 160 8.28 16.50 4.54
CA SER A 160 9.76 16.53 4.50
C SER A 160 10.31 15.42 3.60
N GLU A 161 9.72 14.21 3.65
CA GLU A 161 10.16 13.11 2.78
C GLU A 161 9.89 13.41 1.30
N VAL A 162 8.75 14.00 0.94
CA VAL A 162 8.48 14.45 -0.43
C VAL A 162 9.51 15.48 -0.90
N HIS A 163 9.85 16.45 -0.07
CA HIS A 163 10.90 17.43 -0.41
C HIS A 163 12.28 16.81 -0.61
N LYS A 164 12.63 15.78 0.16
CA LYS A 164 13.92 15.09 0.06
C LYS A 164 14.09 14.24 -1.21
N THR A 165 13.01 13.83 -1.86
CA THR A 165 13.12 13.07 -3.11
C THR A 165 13.65 13.90 -4.28
N GLY A 166 13.56 15.22 -4.21
CA GLY A 166 14.00 16.13 -5.26
C GLY A 166 13.12 16.15 -6.51
N GLU A 167 12.36 15.10 -6.76
CA GLU A 167 11.50 14.95 -7.96
C GLU A 167 10.08 15.48 -7.73
N GLY A 168 9.70 15.70 -6.47
CA GLY A 168 8.36 16.11 -6.10
C GLY A 168 7.28 15.05 -6.33
N LEU A 169 6.24 15.07 -5.51
CA LEU A 169 5.05 14.22 -5.69
C LEU A 169 3.90 15.07 -6.25
N ASP A 170 3.49 14.78 -7.49
CA ASP A 170 2.39 15.48 -8.15
C ASP A 170 1.03 14.87 -7.76
N LEU A 171 0.47 15.34 -6.64
CA LEU A 171 -0.86 14.92 -6.20
C LEU A 171 -1.98 15.30 -7.19
N LYS A 172 -1.76 16.34 -8.05
CA LYS A 172 -2.74 16.71 -9.07
C LYS A 172 -2.79 15.64 -10.16
N LEU A 173 -1.65 15.07 -10.54
CA LEU A 173 -1.59 13.95 -11.49
C LEU A 173 -2.39 12.76 -10.97
N PHE A 174 -2.19 12.38 -9.71
CA PHE A 174 -2.98 11.30 -9.08
C PHE A 174 -4.48 11.61 -9.13
N ALA A 175 -4.89 12.81 -8.74
CA ALA A 175 -6.30 13.22 -8.79
C ALA A 175 -6.87 13.18 -10.20
N GLN A 176 -6.13 13.63 -11.21
CA GLN A 176 -6.52 13.58 -12.62
C GLN A 176 -6.67 12.16 -13.16
N CYS A 177 -5.91 11.21 -12.62
CA CYS A 177 -6.06 9.79 -12.92
C CYS A 177 -7.17 9.09 -12.12
N GLY A 178 -7.88 9.81 -11.25
CA GLY A 178 -9.01 9.28 -10.47
C GLY A 178 -8.64 8.73 -9.10
N PHE A 179 -7.41 8.95 -8.64
CA PHE A 179 -7.03 8.63 -7.27
C PHE A 179 -7.62 9.67 -6.30
N LYS A 180 -8.24 9.20 -5.24
CA LYS A 180 -8.75 10.03 -4.14
C LYS A 180 -7.81 9.88 -2.95
N LEU A 181 -6.69 10.60 -3.00
CA LEU A 181 -5.69 10.55 -1.93
C LEU A 181 -6.01 11.58 -0.85
N ASN A 182 -5.86 11.15 0.42
CA ASN A 182 -5.91 12.06 1.55
C ASN A 182 -4.72 13.04 1.51
N PRO A 183 -4.88 14.27 2.03
CA PRO A 183 -3.77 15.21 2.10
C PRO A 183 -2.56 14.61 2.81
N PHE A 184 -1.39 14.76 2.22
CA PHE A 184 -0.13 14.27 2.78
C PHE A 184 0.34 15.13 3.97
N TYR A 185 -0.17 16.36 4.06
CA TYR A 185 0.20 17.37 5.07
C TYR A 185 -0.98 18.23 5.47
#